data_ac371ed62bd5bcce83817de7673844ec
#
_entry.id   ac371ed62bd5bcce83817de7673844ec
#
_cell.length_a   1.000
_cell.length_b   1.000
_cell.length_c   1.000
_cell.angle_alpha   90.00
_cell.angle_beta   90.00
_cell.angle_gamma   90.00
#
_symmetry.space_group_name_H-M   'P 1'
#
loop_
_entity.id
_entity.type
_entity.pdbx_description
1 polymer ?
#
loop_
_entity_poly.entity_id
_entity_poly.type
_entity_poly.pdbx_seq_one_letter_code
_entity_poly.pdbx_strand_id
1 'polypeptide(L)'
;MTNKYESPLSARYASEYMLRLFSADMRIQTWRKLWVSLAKAEMELGLPISAAQVAELEAHIQDIDYACAAQREKEVRHDVMAHVYAYGKAAPCAAGIIHLGATSCYVTDNADIILYRDGLKYLRKELLKVVANLAEFADRHKSMPTLGYTHYQPAQLVTVGKRATLWMQDFLSDLEELDFVIGSMKFLGCRGTTGTEASFLELFGGDTQKIDRMNRMIAVDFAFTQCYPVCGQTYPRKLDSRILNVLSSIAQSCYRMANDIRLLQHDRQIEEPFEKNQIGSSAMAYKRNPMRCERICSLARYLMADALNAPMTASAQWLERTLDDSANRRITMPEGFLCADAILRLSQNVTNGLHVNEKIVEKTVREYLPFIATENLMLEGVKRGGNRQELHEIVRICSMNATAKMKNGEQWDLLADLSSHPEFGMTNAEMEAVLEPTAYIGRCPEQVDSFLARIRHQISDITKSDTEIDL
;
A
#
# COMPACT_ATOMS: atom_id res chain seq x y z
N MET A 1 -9.25 -0.99 -33.25
CA MET A 1 -10.08 -2.11 -32.76
C MET A 1 -9.26 -2.92 -31.77
N THR A 2 -9.71 -2.99 -30.52
CA THR A 2 -9.10 -3.82 -29.48
C THR A 2 -9.78 -5.20 -29.53
N ASN A 3 -9.18 -6.16 -30.24
CA ASN A 3 -9.69 -7.52 -30.39
C ASN A 3 -8.90 -8.56 -29.56
N LYS A 4 -8.11 -8.08 -28.61
CA LYS A 4 -7.35 -8.91 -27.68
C LYS A 4 -7.73 -8.56 -26.25
N TYR A 5 -7.68 -9.53 -25.36
CA TYR A 5 -7.85 -9.30 -23.94
C TYR A 5 -6.72 -8.42 -23.42
N GLU A 6 -7.08 -7.44 -22.62
CA GLU A 6 -6.16 -6.57 -21.90
C GLU A 6 -6.59 -6.51 -20.42
N SER A 7 -5.65 -6.62 -19.52
CA SER A 7 -5.94 -6.57 -18.08
C SER A 7 -6.44 -5.17 -17.69
N PRO A 8 -7.54 -5.05 -16.92
CA PRO A 8 -7.97 -3.76 -16.38
C PRO A 8 -6.90 -3.06 -15.52
N LEU A 9 -5.99 -3.81 -14.92
CA LEU A 9 -4.87 -3.23 -14.17
C LEU A 9 -3.97 -2.41 -15.08
N SER A 10 -3.63 -2.92 -16.27
CA SER A 10 -2.80 -2.21 -17.25
C SER A 10 -3.58 -1.16 -18.05
N ALA A 11 -4.81 -1.47 -18.44
CA ALA A 11 -5.58 -0.61 -19.32
C ALA A 11 -6.20 0.61 -18.61
N ARG A 12 -6.35 0.57 -17.26
CA ARG A 12 -7.19 1.56 -16.57
C ARG A 12 -6.69 2.02 -15.21
N TYR A 13 -6.01 1.18 -14.43
CA TYR A 13 -5.85 1.47 -13.00
C TYR A 13 -4.43 1.81 -12.59
N ALA A 14 -3.42 1.10 -13.08
CA ALA A 14 -2.04 1.33 -12.71
C ALA A 14 -1.46 2.62 -13.32
N SER A 15 -0.44 3.17 -12.67
CA SER A 15 0.29 4.34 -13.17
C SER A 15 1.20 3.99 -14.35
N GLU A 16 1.48 4.98 -15.20
CA GLU A 16 2.48 4.87 -16.27
C GLU A 16 3.85 4.46 -15.76
N TYR A 17 4.24 4.92 -14.55
CA TYR A 17 5.49 4.50 -13.93
C TYR A 17 5.53 3.00 -13.69
N MET A 18 4.48 2.44 -13.07
CA MET A 18 4.44 1.03 -12.72
C MET A 18 4.31 0.14 -13.97
N LEU A 19 3.51 0.58 -14.95
CA LEU A 19 3.41 -0.09 -16.25
C LEU A 19 4.77 -0.14 -16.97
N ARG A 20 5.51 0.98 -16.98
CA ARG A 20 6.84 1.05 -17.56
C ARG A 20 7.83 0.18 -16.80
N LEU A 21 7.79 0.16 -15.46
CA LEU A 21 8.70 -0.62 -14.62
C LEU A 21 8.65 -2.11 -14.94
N PHE A 22 7.45 -2.64 -15.18
CA PHE A 22 7.23 -4.06 -15.49
C PHE A 22 7.11 -4.34 -17.01
N SER A 23 7.41 -3.36 -17.86
CA SER A 23 7.41 -3.54 -19.32
C SER A 23 8.51 -4.48 -19.79
N ALA A 24 8.32 -5.04 -20.98
CA ALA A 24 9.36 -5.83 -21.64
C ALA A 24 10.64 -5.00 -21.87
N ASP A 25 10.50 -3.74 -22.26
CA ASP A 25 11.64 -2.83 -22.47
C ASP A 25 12.49 -2.68 -21.22
N MET A 26 11.86 -2.36 -20.08
CA MET A 26 12.58 -2.18 -18.82
C MET A 26 13.28 -3.46 -18.38
N ARG A 27 12.62 -4.61 -18.52
CA ARG A 27 13.22 -5.91 -18.22
C ARG A 27 14.45 -6.20 -19.06
N ILE A 28 14.35 -6.06 -20.39
CA ILE A 28 15.47 -6.39 -21.29
C ILE A 28 16.60 -5.36 -21.19
N GLN A 29 16.29 -4.08 -21.03
CA GLN A 29 17.31 -3.07 -20.74
C GLN A 29 18.05 -3.37 -19.43
N THR A 30 17.35 -3.86 -18.40
CA THR A 30 17.99 -4.26 -17.15
C THR A 30 18.91 -5.48 -17.35
N TRP A 31 18.51 -6.48 -18.16
CA TRP A 31 19.39 -7.58 -18.54
C TRP A 31 20.66 -7.08 -19.24
N ARG A 32 20.52 -6.16 -20.19
CA ARG A 32 21.67 -5.58 -20.90
C ARG A 32 22.59 -4.80 -19.98
N LYS A 33 22.04 -4.01 -19.04
CA LYS A 33 22.83 -3.35 -17.99
C LYS A 33 23.59 -4.36 -17.12
N LEU A 34 22.97 -5.48 -16.78
CA LEU A 34 23.62 -6.56 -16.03
C LEU A 34 24.75 -7.20 -16.83
N TRP A 35 24.60 -7.45 -18.14
CA TRP A 35 25.69 -7.94 -19.00
C TRP A 35 26.82 -6.94 -19.13
N VAL A 36 26.53 -5.64 -19.25
CA VAL A 36 27.56 -4.58 -19.24
C VAL A 36 28.35 -4.58 -17.94
N SER A 37 27.64 -4.61 -16.80
CA SER A 37 28.28 -4.62 -15.48
C SER A 37 29.14 -5.87 -15.26
N LEU A 38 28.70 -7.03 -15.73
CA LEU A 38 29.49 -8.27 -15.72
C LEU A 38 30.77 -8.10 -16.54
N ALA A 39 30.66 -7.67 -17.81
CA ALA A 39 31.80 -7.49 -18.68
C ALA A 39 32.84 -6.47 -18.16
N LYS A 40 32.35 -5.38 -17.53
CA LYS A 40 33.20 -4.41 -16.82
C LYS A 40 33.97 -5.05 -15.67
N ALA A 41 33.27 -5.75 -14.81
CA ALA A 41 33.86 -6.41 -13.64
C ALA A 41 34.89 -7.48 -14.07
N GLU A 42 34.57 -8.27 -15.09
CA GLU A 42 35.49 -9.28 -15.66
C GLU A 42 36.72 -8.64 -16.28
N MET A 43 36.58 -7.54 -17.04
CA MET A 43 37.69 -6.76 -17.59
C MET A 43 38.62 -6.23 -16.49
N GLU A 44 38.05 -5.58 -15.47
CA GLU A 44 38.81 -5.00 -14.34
C GLU A 44 39.56 -6.07 -13.54
N LEU A 45 39.05 -7.29 -13.49
CA LEU A 45 39.63 -8.43 -12.79
C LEU A 45 40.64 -9.22 -13.66
N GLY A 46 40.86 -8.75 -14.89
CA GLY A 46 41.94 -9.22 -15.75
C GLY A 46 41.55 -10.30 -16.75
N LEU A 47 40.27 -10.52 -17.04
CA LEU A 47 39.88 -11.34 -18.19
C LEU A 47 40.13 -10.58 -19.50
N PRO A 48 40.34 -11.30 -20.63
CA PRO A 48 40.69 -10.69 -21.92
C PRO A 48 39.51 -10.02 -22.60
N ILE A 49 38.92 -9.04 -21.92
CA ILE A 49 37.85 -8.18 -22.40
C ILE A 49 38.38 -6.78 -22.61
N SER A 50 38.14 -6.19 -23.78
CA SER A 50 38.62 -4.84 -24.09
C SER A 50 37.63 -3.75 -23.71
N ALA A 51 38.14 -2.55 -23.43
CA ALA A 51 37.29 -1.39 -23.17
C ALA A 51 36.36 -1.05 -24.35
N ALA A 52 36.78 -1.32 -25.58
CA ALA A 52 35.98 -1.14 -26.78
C ALA A 52 34.75 -2.06 -26.82
N GLN A 53 34.88 -3.31 -26.38
CA GLN A 53 33.76 -4.25 -26.26
C GLN A 53 32.74 -3.77 -25.21
N VAL A 54 33.21 -3.33 -24.05
CA VAL A 54 32.35 -2.80 -23.01
C VAL A 54 31.61 -1.55 -23.49
N ALA A 55 32.32 -0.61 -24.14
CA ALA A 55 31.71 0.61 -24.66
C ALA A 55 30.66 0.34 -25.76
N GLU A 56 30.85 -0.66 -26.60
CA GLU A 56 29.88 -1.08 -27.61
C GLU A 56 28.64 -1.67 -26.96
N LEU A 57 28.77 -2.50 -25.91
CA LEU A 57 27.62 -2.98 -25.14
C LEU A 57 26.84 -1.82 -24.52
N GLU A 58 27.52 -0.86 -23.89
CA GLU A 58 26.87 0.30 -23.29
C GLU A 58 26.07 1.13 -24.31
N ALA A 59 26.65 1.36 -25.49
CA ALA A 59 25.99 2.14 -26.55
C ALA A 59 24.68 1.53 -27.04
N HIS A 60 24.53 0.20 -26.95
CA HIS A 60 23.40 -0.53 -27.49
C HIS A 60 22.44 -1.10 -26.42
N ILE A 61 22.43 -0.58 -25.18
CA ILE A 61 21.53 -1.05 -24.13
C ILE A 61 20.06 -0.90 -24.54
N GLN A 62 19.71 0.16 -25.26
CA GLN A 62 18.33 0.48 -25.63
C GLN A 62 17.90 -0.09 -26.99
N ASP A 63 18.84 -0.52 -27.83
CA ASP A 63 18.60 -0.96 -29.20
C ASP A 63 18.08 -2.41 -29.25
N ILE A 64 16.88 -2.65 -28.75
CA ILE A 64 16.33 -4.00 -28.61
C ILE A 64 15.60 -4.39 -29.91
N ASP A 65 16.14 -5.37 -30.64
CA ASP A 65 15.46 -6.00 -31.79
C ASP A 65 14.63 -7.20 -31.31
N TYR A 66 13.37 -6.92 -30.98
CA TYR A 66 12.40 -7.96 -30.57
C TYR A 66 12.08 -8.97 -31.67
N ALA A 67 12.12 -8.56 -32.94
CA ALA A 67 11.83 -9.47 -34.06
C ALA A 67 12.95 -10.51 -34.19
N CYS A 68 14.20 -10.06 -34.11
CA CYS A 68 15.37 -10.93 -34.11
C CYS A 68 15.34 -11.89 -32.89
N ALA A 69 15.08 -11.37 -31.70
CA ALA A 69 15.00 -12.19 -30.49
C ALA A 69 13.88 -13.24 -30.58
N ALA A 70 12.67 -12.86 -31.02
CA ALA A 70 11.55 -13.78 -31.17
C ALA A 70 11.80 -14.87 -32.22
N GLN A 71 12.45 -14.51 -33.35
CA GLN A 71 12.84 -15.49 -34.36
C GLN A 71 13.85 -16.50 -33.78
N ARG A 72 14.88 -15.99 -33.07
CA ARG A 72 15.90 -16.85 -32.46
C ARG A 72 15.34 -17.75 -31.37
N GLU A 73 14.40 -17.24 -30.55
CA GLU A 73 13.75 -18.02 -29.51
C GLU A 73 12.94 -19.20 -30.10
N LYS A 74 12.29 -19.03 -31.23
CA LYS A 74 11.61 -20.14 -31.95
C LYS A 74 12.56 -21.25 -32.33
N GLU A 75 13.81 -20.90 -32.67
CA GLU A 75 14.83 -21.88 -33.08
C GLU A 75 15.44 -22.61 -31.87
N VAL A 76 15.82 -21.86 -30.83
CA VAL A 76 16.61 -22.41 -29.70
C VAL A 76 15.76 -22.72 -28.45
N ARG A 77 14.50 -22.30 -28.41
CA ARG A 77 13.56 -22.50 -27.30
C ARG A 77 14.07 -21.99 -25.95
N HIS A 78 14.79 -20.84 -26.00
CA HIS A 78 15.41 -20.25 -24.83
C HIS A 78 15.46 -18.71 -24.96
N ASP A 79 14.69 -18.00 -24.12
CA ASP A 79 14.51 -16.57 -24.15
C ASP A 79 15.80 -15.77 -23.91
N VAL A 80 16.55 -16.09 -22.84
CA VAL A 80 17.78 -15.38 -22.50
C VAL A 80 18.82 -15.53 -23.62
N MET A 81 19.01 -16.75 -24.16
CA MET A 81 19.97 -16.99 -25.25
C MET A 81 19.53 -16.31 -26.55
N ALA A 82 18.25 -16.16 -26.80
CA ALA A 82 17.73 -15.39 -27.92
C ALA A 82 18.08 -13.90 -27.78
N HIS A 83 17.98 -13.34 -26.59
CA HIS A 83 18.40 -11.97 -26.32
C HIS A 83 19.92 -11.76 -26.31
N VAL A 84 20.71 -12.74 -25.85
CA VAL A 84 22.18 -12.73 -26.04
C VAL A 84 22.52 -12.62 -27.51
N TYR A 85 21.89 -13.44 -28.35
CA TYR A 85 22.11 -13.41 -29.81
C TYR A 85 21.71 -12.07 -30.44
N ALA A 86 20.54 -11.54 -30.11
CA ALA A 86 20.08 -10.26 -30.63
C ALA A 86 20.95 -9.09 -30.15
N TYR A 87 21.48 -9.16 -28.93
CA TYR A 87 22.43 -8.16 -28.42
C TYR A 87 23.78 -8.25 -29.10
N GLY A 88 24.29 -9.46 -29.35
CA GLY A 88 25.52 -9.68 -30.13
C GLY A 88 25.41 -9.20 -31.56
N LYS A 89 24.24 -9.16 -32.17
CA LYS A 89 24.04 -8.54 -33.49
C LYS A 89 24.12 -7.01 -33.44
N ALA A 90 23.59 -6.39 -32.35
CA ALA A 90 23.70 -4.96 -32.15
C ALA A 90 25.12 -4.52 -31.75
N ALA A 91 25.85 -5.40 -31.05
CA ALA A 91 27.21 -5.17 -30.56
C ALA A 91 28.17 -6.29 -31.03
N PRO A 92 28.52 -6.34 -32.34
CA PRO A 92 29.26 -7.46 -32.94
C PRO A 92 30.67 -7.63 -32.40
N CYS A 93 31.37 -6.56 -32.04
CA CYS A 93 32.70 -6.62 -31.42
C CYS A 93 32.68 -7.34 -30.07
N ALA A 94 31.58 -7.17 -29.32
CA ALA A 94 31.40 -7.75 -28.01
C ALA A 94 30.62 -9.07 -28.00
N ALA A 95 30.12 -9.55 -29.14
CA ALA A 95 29.24 -10.72 -29.20
C ALA A 95 29.80 -11.96 -28.49
N GLY A 96 31.12 -12.17 -28.52
CA GLY A 96 31.77 -13.32 -27.90
C GLY A 96 31.91 -13.26 -26.37
N ILE A 97 31.67 -12.12 -25.75
CA ILE A 97 31.82 -11.94 -24.29
C ILE A 97 30.51 -11.75 -23.56
N ILE A 98 29.39 -11.61 -24.27
CA ILE A 98 28.09 -11.45 -23.64
C ILE A 98 27.78 -12.72 -22.85
N HIS A 99 27.43 -12.56 -21.57
CA HIS A 99 26.99 -13.65 -20.70
C HIS A 99 28.13 -14.66 -20.34
N LEU A 100 29.37 -14.22 -20.37
CA LEU A 100 30.53 -15.08 -20.09
C LEU A 100 30.44 -15.63 -18.65
N GLY A 101 30.61 -16.94 -18.48
CA GLY A 101 30.53 -17.61 -17.19
C GLY A 101 29.17 -17.63 -16.51
N ALA A 102 28.19 -16.84 -16.99
CA ALA A 102 26.88 -16.69 -16.36
C ALA A 102 25.87 -17.75 -16.79
N THR A 103 24.79 -17.88 -16.01
CA THR A 103 23.59 -18.63 -16.35
C THR A 103 22.40 -17.66 -16.48
N SER A 104 21.29 -18.14 -17.05
CA SER A 104 20.10 -17.29 -17.27
C SER A 104 19.63 -16.55 -16.03
N CYS A 105 19.68 -17.19 -14.85
CA CYS A 105 19.26 -16.57 -13.61
C CYS A 105 20.13 -15.40 -13.17
N TYR A 106 21.33 -15.25 -13.72
CA TYR A 106 22.12 -14.05 -13.50
C TYR A 106 21.36 -12.78 -13.94
N VAL A 107 20.77 -12.81 -15.13
CA VAL A 107 20.02 -11.63 -15.62
C VAL A 107 18.57 -11.65 -15.17
N THR A 108 17.87 -12.79 -15.19
CA THR A 108 16.45 -12.84 -14.86
C THR A 108 16.21 -12.51 -13.39
N ASP A 109 16.93 -13.14 -12.50
CA ASP A 109 16.73 -13.02 -11.06
C ASP A 109 17.26 -11.69 -10.48
N ASN A 110 18.46 -11.28 -10.91
CA ASN A 110 18.96 -9.98 -10.48
C ASN A 110 18.11 -8.82 -11.03
N ALA A 111 17.59 -8.91 -12.27
CA ALA A 111 16.66 -7.92 -12.80
C ALA A 111 15.37 -7.87 -11.98
N ASP A 112 14.78 -9.01 -11.64
CA ASP A 112 13.59 -9.07 -10.79
C ASP A 112 13.83 -8.36 -9.45
N ILE A 113 14.95 -8.65 -8.78
CA ILE A 113 15.32 -8.01 -7.50
C ILE A 113 15.43 -6.48 -7.66
N ILE A 114 16.04 -5.99 -8.74
CA ILE A 114 16.20 -4.56 -9.04
C ILE A 114 14.83 -3.92 -9.21
N LEU A 115 13.97 -4.49 -10.08
CA LEU A 115 12.67 -3.95 -10.43
C LEU A 115 11.71 -3.99 -9.21
N TYR A 116 11.74 -5.06 -8.42
CA TYR A 116 10.93 -5.16 -7.21
C TYR A 116 11.34 -4.12 -6.17
N ARG A 117 12.64 -3.93 -5.93
CA ARG A 117 13.13 -2.87 -5.03
C ARG A 117 12.65 -1.49 -5.48
N ASP A 118 12.77 -1.19 -6.76
CA ASP A 118 12.40 0.11 -7.30
C ASP A 118 10.87 0.32 -7.26
N GLY A 119 10.11 -0.74 -7.50
CA GLY A 119 8.66 -0.75 -7.32
C GLY A 119 8.25 -0.51 -5.85
N LEU A 120 8.88 -1.20 -4.90
CA LEU A 120 8.61 -1.00 -3.46
C LEU A 120 8.95 0.43 -3.01
N LYS A 121 10.08 1.00 -3.47
CA LYS A 121 10.45 2.40 -3.18
C LYS A 121 9.44 3.39 -3.74
N TYR A 122 8.91 3.13 -4.92
CA TYR A 122 7.85 3.95 -5.50
C TYR A 122 6.57 3.85 -4.68
N LEU A 123 6.10 2.64 -4.37
CA LEU A 123 4.88 2.43 -3.56
C LEU A 123 5.01 3.02 -2.16
N ARG A 124 6.20 2.97 -1.55
CA ARG A 124 6.49 3.67 -0.29
C ARG A 124 6.18 5.15 -0.37
N LYS A 125 6.63 5.80 -1.44
CA LYS A 125 6.37 7.22 -1.67
C LYS A 125 4.88 7.49 -1.86
N GLU A 126 4.20 6.62 -2.60
CA GLU A 126 2.77 6.75 -2.84
C GLU A 126 1.95 6.53 -1.56
N LEU A 127 2.36 5.60 -0.68
CA LEU A 127 1.75 5.40 0.64
C LEU A 127 1.93 6.63 1.56
N LEU A 128 3.11 7.24 1.55
CA LEU A 128 3.37 8.47 2.32
C LEU A 128 2.47 9.63 1.90
N LYS A 129 2.06 9.72 0.63
CA LYS A 129 1.09 10.72 0.17
C LYS A 129 -0.29 10.49 0.81
N VAL A 130 -0.75 9.24 0.92
CA VAL A 130 -1.99 8.89 1.64
C VAL A 130 -1.91 9.34 3.09
N VAL A 131 -0.80 9.03 3.76
CA VAL A 131 -0.56 9.43 5.17
C VAL A 131 -0.55 10.95 5.30
N ALA A 132 0.09 11.68 4.39
CA ALA A 132 0.14 13.15 4.42
C ALA A 132 -1.24 13.79 4.24
N ASN A 133 -2.07 13.28 3.32
CA ASN A 133 -3.44 13.74 3.13
C ASN A 133 -4.29 13.52 4.39
N LEU A 134 -4.20 12.32 4.98
CA LEU A 134 -4.90 12.00 6.23
C LEU A 134 -4.40 12.82 7.41
N ALA A 135 -3.11 13.16 7.47
CA ALA A 135 -2.55 14.01 8.52
C ALA A 135 -3.17 15.41 8.51
N GLU A 136 -3.30 16.01 7.31
CA GLU A 136 -3.97 17.30 7.18
C GLU A 136 -5.45 17.23 7.52
N PHE A 137 -6.13 16.18 7.06
CA PHE A 137 -7.53 15.94 7.40
C PHE A 137 -7.73 15.77 8.91
N ALA A 138 -6.87 14.99 9.57
CA ALA A 138 -6.92 14.76 11.00
C ALA A 138 -6.67 16.04 11.81
N ASP A 139 -5.67 16.85 11.42
CA ASP A 139 -5.39 18.12 12.09
C ASP A 139 -6.54 19.12 11.96
N ARG A 140 -7.13 19.24 10.77
CA ARG A 140 -8.27 20.12 10.51
C ARG A 140 -9.50 19.79 11.36
N HIS A 141 -9.71 18.50 11.62
CA HIS A 141 -10.91 18.00 12.31
C HIS A 141 -10.63 17.41 13.69
N LYS A 142 -9.48 17.69 14.29
CA LYS A 142 -9.05 17.12 15.59
C LYS A 142 -9.98 17.44 16.77
N SER A 143 -10.67 18.60 16.69
CA SER A 143 -11.59 19.06 17.75
C SER A 143 -13.08 18.93 17.36
N MET A 144 -13.37 18.35 16.19
CA MET A 144 -14.74 18.20 15.71
C MET A 144 -15.40 16.95 16.29
N PRO A 145 -16.38 17.08 17.22
CA PRO A 145 -17.07 15.94 17.81
C PRO A 145 -17.82 15.13 16.75
N THR A 146 -17.77 13.82 16.88
CA THR A 146 -18.58 12.88 16.09
C THR A 146 -18.97 11.69 16.96
N LEU A 147 -20.07 11.02 16.62
CA LEU A 147 -20.48 9.81 17.32
C LEU A 147 -19.48 8.67 17.04
N GLY A 148 -18.97 8.06 18.11
CA GLY A 148 -18.17 6.85 18.04
C GLY A 148 -19.08 5.62 18.01
N TYR A 149 -18.61 4.56 17.33
CA TYR A 149 -19.34 3.31 17.20
C TYR A 149 -18.48 2.15 17.70
N THR A 150 -19.08 1.31 18.57
CA THR A 150 -18.55 0.01 18.94
C THR A 150 -19.59 -1.06 18.58
N HIS A 151 -19.17 -2.19 18.03
CA HIS A 151 -20.08 -3.20 17.49
C HIS A 151 -21.11 -2.62 16.49
N TYR A 152 -20.72 -1.54 15.81
CA TYR A 152 -21.56 -0.73 14.94
C TYR A 152 -22.80 -0.16 15.63
N GLN A 153 -22.74 0.02 16.95
CA GLN A 153 -23.77 0.70 17.74
C GLN A 153 -23.23 2.02 18.27
N PRO A 154 -24.10 3.05 18.40
CA PRO A 154 -23.74 4.31 19.01
C PRO A 154 -23.12 4.12 20.39
N ALA A 155 -21.99 4.78 20.61
CA ALA A 155 -21.21 4.74 21.84
C ALA A 155 -20.86 6.18 22.29
N GLN A 156 -19.72 6.38 22.91
CA GLN A 156 -19.28 7.71 23.32
C GLN A 156 -18.78 8.55 22.13
N LEU A 157 -18.65 9.86 22.34
CA LEU A 157 -18.10 10.74 21.32
C LEU A 157 -16.60 10.51 21.13
N VAL A 158 -16.18 10.71 19.90
CA VAL A 158 -14.79 10.87 19.47
C VAL A 158 -14.70 12.13 18.60
N THR A 159 -13.57 12.38 17.95
CA THR A 159 -13.51 13.42 16.92
C THR A 159 -13.28 12.82 15.53
N VAL A 160 -13.71 13.55 14.50
CA VAL A 160 -13.48 13.16 13.09
C VAL A 160 -11.98 12.98 12.84
N GLY A 161 -11.14 13.89 13.33
CA GLY A 161 -9.68 13.80 13.20
C GLY A 161 -9.08 12.60 13.95
N LYS A 162 -9.57 12.30 15.16
CA LYS A 162 -9.13 11.11 15.91
C LYS A 162 -9.45 9.81 15.16
N ARG A 163 -10.60 9.72 14.50
CA ARG A 163 -10.96 8.56 13.66
C ARG A 163 -9.96 8.37 12.52
N ALA A 164 -9.56 9.46 11.85
CA ALA A 164 -8.57 9.39 10.76
C ALA A 164 -7.20 8.86 11.26
N THR A 165 -6.78 9.18 12.48
CA THR A 165 -5.53 8.65 13.03
C THR A 165 -5.56 7.13 13.24
N LEU A 166 -6.71 6.49 13.35
CA LEU A 166 -6.82 5.03 13.42
C LEU A 166 -6.45 4.39 12.08
N TRP A 167 -6.86 4.97 10.95
CA TRP A 167 -6.46 4.52 9.62
C TRP A 167 -4.96 4.76 9.39
N MET A 168 -4.48 5.93 9.82
CA MET A 168 -3.05 6.28 9.70
C MET A 168 -2.15 5.32 10.48
N GLN A 169 -2.59 4.83 11.64
CA GLN A 169 -1.81 3.89 12.45
C GLN A 169 -1.53 2.59 11.69
N ASP A 170 -2.50 2.07 10.95
CA ASP A 170 -2.31 0.88 10.11
C ASP A 170 -1.29 1.16 8.99
N PHE A 171 -1.43 2.29 8.29
CA PHE A 171 -0.47 2.68 7.24
C PHE A 171 0.96 2.90 7.75
N LEU A 172 1.13 3.37 8.98
CA LEU A 172 2.47 3.49 9.58
C LEU A 172 3.09 2.13 9.87
N SER A 173 2.29 1.16 10.32
CA SER A 173 2.75 -0.22 10.48
C SER A 173 3.15 -0.84 9.13
N ASP A 174 2.37 -0.59 8.06
CA ASP A 174 2.72 -1.02 6.71
C ASP A 174 4.03 -0.37 6.22
N LEU A 175 4.27 0.90 6.54
CA LEU A 175 5.53 1.59 6.19
C LEU A 175 6.74 0.96 6.90
N GLU A 176 6.62 0.60 8.18
CA GLU A 176 7.67 -0.07 8.93
C GLU A 176 8.03 -1.43 8.30
N GLU A 177 7.02 -2.24 7.95
CA GLU A 177 7.22 -3.52 7.28
C GLU A 177 7.81 -3.34 5.89
N LEU A 178 7.34 -2.36 5.12
CA LEU A 178 7.84 -2.05 3.79
C LEU A 178 9.31 -1.62 3.83
N ASP A 179 9.70 -0.77 4.77
CA ASP A 179 11.07 -0.33 4.98
C ASP A 179 11.98 -1.50 5.39
N PHE A 180 11.47 -2.40 6.23
CA PHE A 180 12.18 -3.63 6.59
C PHE A 180 12.39 -4.53 5.37
N VAL A 181 11.38 -4.74 4.53
CA VAL A 181 11.50 -5.56 3.32
C VAL A 181 12.54 -4.95 2.38
N ILE A 182 12.44 -3.64 2.05
CA ILE A 182 13.39 -2.94 1.18
C ILE A 182 14.81 -3.04 1.74
N GLY A 183 15.00 -2.77 3.03
CA GLY A 183 16.31 -2.81 3.67
C GLY A 183 16.93 -4.22 3.77
N SER A 184 16.11 -5.25 3.76
CA SER A 184 16.55 -6.66 3.83
C SER A 184 16.87 -7.27 2.47
N MET A 185 16.54 -6.60 1.36
CA MET A 185 16.80 -7.11 0.01
C MET A 185 18.30 -7.21 -0.28
N LYS A 186 18.69 -8.34 -0.83
CA LYS A 186 20.08 -8.62 -1.24
C LYS A 186 20.11 -8.96 -2.72
N PHE A 187 21.25 -8.68 -3.35
CA PHE A 187 21.50 -9.05 -4.72
C PHE A 187 21.80 -10.55 -4.83
N LEU A 188 21.42 -11.20 -5.93
CA LEU A 188 21.78 -12.60 -6.14
C LEU A 188 23.27 -12.75 -6.41
N GLY A 189 23.79 -11.94 -7.33
CA GLY A 189 25.15 -12.05 -7.86
C GLY A 189 25.28 -13.08 -8.98
N CYS A 190 26.53 -13.46 -9.27
CA CYS A 190 26.91 -14.41 -10.30
C CYS A 190 27.10 -15.81 -9.68
N ARG A 191 26.05 -16.60 -9.54
CA ARG A 191 26.06 -17.86 -8.77
C ARG A 191 26.36 -19.10 -9.63
N GLY A 192 26.16 -19.02 -10.94
CA GLY A 192 26.28 -20.17 -11.83
C GLY A 192 25.10 -21.16 -11.70
N THR A 193 25.25 -22.32 -12.32
CA THR A 193 24.14 -23.27 -12.53
C THR A 193 23.57 -23.85 -11.23
N THR A 194 24.38 -24.07 -10.23
CA THR A 194 24.00 -24.71 -8.95
C THR A 194 24.40 -23.87 -7.73
N GLY A 195 24.80 -22.62 -7.92
CA GLY A 195 25.21 -21.75 -6.84
C GLY A 195 26.67 -21.90 -6.39
N THR A 196 27.45 -22.71 -7.09
CA THR A 196 28.84 -23.03 -6.74
C THR A 196 29.88 -22.06 -7.32
N GLU A 197 29.45 -21.17 -8.22
CA GLU A 197 30.34 -20.21 -8.93
C GLU A 197 31.48 -20.89 -9.73
N ALA A 198 31.34 -22.19 -10.07
CA ALA A 198 32.38 -23.01 -10.64
C ALA A 198 32.93 -22.46 -11.96
N SER A 199 32.07 -21.93 -12.85
CA SER A 199 32.52 -21.34 -14.11
C SER A 199 33.40 -20.09 -13.90
N PHE A 200 33.07 -19.27 -12.92
CA PHE A 200 33.88 -18.10 -12.56
C PHE A 200 35.17 -18.49 -11.86
N LEU A 201 35.13 -19.55 -11.04
CA LEU A 201 36.35 -20.08 -10.40
C LEU A 201 37.37 -20.56 -11.45
N GLU A 202 36.90 -21.23 -12.52
CA GLU A 202 37.73 -21.62 -13.64
C GLU A 202 38.26 -20.42 -14.44
N LEU A 203 37.36 -19.45 -14.78
CA LEU A 203 37.76 -18.23 -15.50
C LEU A 203 38.83 -17.42 -14.77
N PHE A 204 38.79 -17.37 -13.45
CA PHE A 204 39.79 -16.68 -12.61
C PHE A 204 40.92 -17.57 -12.10
N GLY A 205 41.10 -18.77 -12.66
CA GLY A 205 42.21 -19.65 -12.31
C GLY A 205 42.25 -20.09 -10.84
N GLY A 206 41.08 -20.24 -10.20
CA GLY A 206 40.94 -20.64 -8.80
C GLY A 206 40.95 -19.49 -7.79
N ASP A 207 40.99 -18.23 -8.26
CA ASP A 207 41.01 -17.06 -7.36
C ASP A 207 39.61 -16.68 -6.85
N THR A 208 39.28 -17.15 -5.65
CA THR A 208 37.99 -16.87 -5.01
C THR A 208 37.81 -15.40 -4.62
N GLN A 209 38.91 -14.67 -4.35
CA GLN A 209 38.81 -13.24 -3.98
C GLN A 209 38.34 -12.39 -5.18
N LYS A 210 38.76 -12.77 -6.39
CA LYS A 210 38.25 -12.11 -7.62
C LYS A 210 36.74 -12.32 -7.79
N ILE A 211 36.24 -13.50 -7.51
CA ILE A 211 34.79 -13.79 -7.57
C ILE A 211 34.02 -12.93 -6.56
N ASP A 212 34.47 -12.85 -5.31
CA ASP A 212 33.87 -11.99 -4.30
C ASP A 212 33.90 -10.52 -4.68
N ARG A 213 35.01 -10.06 -5.28
CA ARG A 213 35.16 -8.69 -5.77
C ARG A 213 34.23 -8.42 -6.93
N MET A 214 34.13 -9.32 -7.90
CA MET A 214 33.20 -9.24 -9.02
C MET A 214 31.75 -9.09 -8.55
N ASN A 215 31.30 -9.97 -7.65
CA ASN A 215 29.96 -9.91 -7.11
C ASN A 215 29.66 -8.59 -6.38
N ARG A 216 30.64 -8.06 -5.61
CA ARG A 216 30.50 -6.75 -4.96
C ARG A 216 30.42 -5.60 -5.94
N MET A 217 31.27 -5.59 -6.96
CA MET A 217 31.27 -4.55 -8.00
C MET A 217 29.92 -4.47 -8.70
N ILE A 218 29.42 -5.61 -9.17
CA ILE A 218 28.11 -5.67 -9.84
C ILE A 218 26.97 -5.25 -8.88
N ALA A 219 26.98 -5.71 -7.64
CA ALA A 219 25.95 -5.33 -6.67
C ALA A 219 25.92 -3.80 -6.41
N VAL A 220 27.11 -3.17 -6.31
CA VAL A 220 27.26 -1.72 -6.11
C VAL A 220 26.74 -0.93 -7.32
N ASP A 221 26.98 -1.38 -8.56
CA ASP A 221 26.44 -0.75 -9.77
C ASP A 221 24.92 -0.63 -9.75
N PHE A 222 24.24 -1.56 -9.08
CA PHE A 222 22.80 -1.56 -8.91
C PHE A 222 22.34 -1.09 -7.53
N ALA A 223 23.20 -0.40 -6.78
CA ALA A 223 22.91 0.15 -5.46
C ALA A 223 22.45 -0.90 -4.42
N PHE A 224 23.06 -2.09 -4.44
CA PHE A 224 22.96 -3.09 -3.38
C PHE A 224 24.25 -3.14 -2.58
N THR A 225 24.13 -3.25 -1.26
CA THR A 225 25.27 -3.30 -0.36
C THR A 225 25.75 -4.74 -0.11
N GLN A 226 24.92 -5.73 -0.39
CA GLN A 226 25.18 -7.13 -0.10
C GLN A 226 24.58 -8.05 -1.17
N CYS A 227 25.28 -9.16 -1.42
CA CYS A 227 24.73 -10.33 -2.09
C CYS A 227 24.23 -11.33 -1.06
N TYR A 228 23.34 -12.24 -1.46
CA TYR A 228 23.06 -13.44 -0.65
C TYR A 228 24.35 -14.25 -0.42
N PRO A 229 24.66 -14.67 0.81
CA PRO A 229 25.91 -15.40 1.07
C PRO A 229 25.92 -16.79 0.41
N VAL A 230 24.77 -17.44 0.34
CA VAL A 230 24.57 -18.75 -0.27
C VAL A 230 23.25 -18.75 -1.05
N CYS A 231 23.28 -19.27 -2.26
CA CYS A 231 22.10 -19.49 -3.11
C CYS A 231 22.29 -20.80 -3.91
N GLY A 232 21.19 -21.32 -4.45
CA GLY A 232 21.23 -22.20 -5.61
C GLY A 232 21.43 -21.40 -6.88
N GLN A 233 20.76 -21.76 -7.96
CA GLN A 233 20.79 -21.00 -9.20
C GLN A 233 20.03 -19.66 -9.08
N THR A 234 19.01 -19.59 -8.21
CA THR A 234 18.10 -18.46 -8.00
C THR A 234 18.29 -17.83 -6.64
N TYR A 235 17.78 -16.59 -6.46
CA TYR A 235 17.61 -16.06 -5.10
C TYR A 235 16.50 -16.83 -4.36
N PRO A 236 16.50 -16.83 -2.99
CA PRO A 236 15.46 -17.51 -2.22
C PRO A 236 14.08 -16.94 -2.53
N ARG A 237 13.18 -17.75 -3.09
CA ARG A 237 11.79 -17.36 -3.42
C ARG A 237 10.97 -16.89 -2.20
N LYS A 238 11.51 -17.04 -1.01
CA LYS A 238 10.98 -16.43 0.22
C LYS A 238 10.91 -14.90 0.14
N LEU A 239 11.77 -14.27 -0.69
CA LEU A 239 11.70 -12.83 -0.94
C LEU A 239 10.39 -12.43 -1.60
N ASP A 240 9.94 -13.17 -2.61
CA ASP A 240 8.67 -12.90 -3.30
C ASP A 240 7.49 -12.96 -2.32
N SER A 241 7.50 -13.96 -1.43
CA SER A 241 6.50 -14.08 -0.37
C SER A 241 6.50 -12.86 0.57
N ARG A 242 7.68 -12.36 0.96
CA ARG A 242 7.76 -11.15 1.78
C ARG A 242 7.22 -9.91 1.04
N ILE A 243 7.55 -9.78 -0.23
CA ILE A 243 7.10 -8.66 -1.06
C ILE A 243 5.57 -8.68 -1.18
N LEU A 244 4.98 -9.78 -1.64
CA LEU A 244 3.52 -9.85 -1.81
C LEU A 244 2.77 -9.75 -0.47
N ASN A 245 3.35 -10.22 0.64
CA ASN A 245 2.75 -10.08 1.96
C ASN A 245 2.68 -8.61 2.39
N VAL A 246 3.73 -7.81 2.21
CA VAL A 246 3.68 -6.38 2.56
C VAL A 246 2.74 -5.60 1.64
N LEU A 247 2.66 -5.94 0.35
CA LEU A 247 1.67 -5.35 -0.56
C LEU A 247 0.24 -5.71 -0.14
N SER A 248 0.01 -6.94 0.29
CA SER A 248 -1.27 -7.40 0.85
C SER A 248 -1.62 -6.67 2.16
N SER A 249 -0.64 -6.39 3.02
CA SER A 249 -0.85 -5.61 4.26
C SER A 249 -1.34 -4.19 3.94
N ILE A 250 -0.68 -3.51 3.02
CA ILE A 250 -1.11 -2.19 2.53
C ILE A 250 -2.55 -2.24 1.97
N ALA A 251 -2.87 -3.28 1.21
CA ALA A 251 -4.22 -3.48 0.68
C ALA A 251 -5.27 -3.65 1.78
N GLN A 252 -4.95 -4.35 2.89
CA GLN A 252 -5.82 -4.51 4.04
C GLN A 252 -6.12 -3.17 4.72
N SER A 253 -5.09 -2.33 4.92
CA SER A 253 -5.24 -0.99 5.52
C SER A 253 -6.11 -0.09 4.63
N CYS A 254 -5.88 -0.09 3.32
CA CYS A 254 -6.71 0.64 2.36
C CYS A 254 -8.16 0.12 2.35
N TYR A 255 -8.36 -1.20 2.43
CA TYR A 255 -9.69 -1.81 2.51
C TYR A 255 -10.44 -1.34 3.75
N ARG A 256 -9.80 -1.39 4.92
CA ARG A 256 -10.38 -0.95 6.18
C ARG A 256 -10.83 0.51 6.11
N MET A 257 -9.94 1.41 5.71
CA MET A 257 -10.24 2.83 5.55
C MET A 257 -11.42 3.05 4.58
N ALA A 258 -11.35 2.46 3.39
CA ALA A 258 -12.39 2.61 2.37
C ALA A 258 -13.73 2.04 2.83
N ASN A 259 -13.74 0.96 3.60
CA ASN A 259 -14.97 0.38 4.13
C ASN A 259 -15.60 1.28 5.21
N ASP A 260 -14.81 1.86 6.11
CA ASP A 260 -15.29 2.84 7.08
C ASP A 260 -15.89 4.07 6.37
N ILE A 261 -15.23 4.59 5.33
CA ILE A 261 -15.75 5.72 4.55
C ILE A 261 -17.09 5.37 3.90
N ARG A 262 -17.25 4.16 3.33
CA ARG A 262 -18.54 3.70 2.77
C ARG A 262 -19.66 3.68 3.80
N LEU A 263 -19.40 3.24 5.02
CA LEU A 263 -20.37 3.26 6.13
C LEU A 263 -20.71 4.70 6.55
N LEU A 264 -19.71 5.56 6.66
CA LEU A 264 -19.90 6.98 7.00
C LEU A 264 -20.64 7.74 5.89
N GLN A 265 -20.44 7.37 4.63
CA GLN A 265 -21.17 7.93 3.49
C GLN A 265 -22.63 7.44 3.46
N HIS A 266 -22.91 6.20 3.86
CA HIS A 266 -24.27 5.72 4.05
C HIS A 266 -25.02 6.62 5.06
N ASP A 267 -24.36 6.97 6.16
CA ASP A 267 -24.89 7.87 7.19
C ASP A 267 -24.80 9.36 6.80
N ARG A 268 -24.31 9.66 5.60
CA ARG A 268 -24.12 11.03 5.07
C ARG A 268 -23.19 11.90 5.91
N GLN A 269 -22.31 11.32 6.71
CA GLN A 269 -21.42 12.05 7.60
C GLN A 269 -20.11 12.46 6.89
N ILE A 270 -19.48 11.53 6.19
CA ILE A 270 -18.23 11.74 5.41
C ILE A 270 -18.41 11.10 4.03
N GLU A 271 -18.02 11.82 3.00
CA GLU A 271 -18.15 11.37 1.61
C GLU A 271 -16.79 11.38 0.91
N GLU A 272 -16.58 10.43 -0.01
CA GLU A 272 -15.48 10.51 -0.97
C GLU A 272 -15.70 11.68 -1.94
N PRO A 273 -14.63 12.20 -2.60
CA PRO A 273 -14.77 13.30 -3.54
C PRO A 273 -15.71 12.93 -4.70
N PHE A 274 -16.48 13.92 -5.14
CA PHE A 274 -17.41 13.79 -6.26
C PHE A 274 -17.16 14.90 -7.26
N GLU A 275 -16.76 14.54 -8.49
CA GLU A 275 -16.45 15.51 -9.54
C GLU A 275 -17.69 16.24 -10.03
N LYS A 276 -17.52 17.50 -10.44
CA LYS A 276 -18.62 18.38 -10.89
C LYS A 276 -19.48 17.75 -11.99
N ASN A 277 -18.87 16.99 -12.88
CA ASN A 277 -19.55 16.35 -14.02
C ASN A 277 -19.72 14.83 -13.83
N GLN A 278 -19.42 14.30 -12.66
CA GLN A 278 -19.52 12.88 -12.37
C GLN A 278 -21.00 12.47 -12.32
N ILE A 279 -21.34 11.35 -12.96
CA ILE A 279 -22.65 10.73 -12.87
C ILE A 279 -22.58 9.61 -11.81
N GLY A 280 -23.24 9.81 -10.68
CA GLY A 280 -23.28 8.81 -9.60
C GLY A 280 -24.23 7.65 -9.85
N SER A 281 -25.24 7.83 -10.70
CA SER A 281 -26.23 6.80 -11.05
C SER A 281 -26.89 7.14 -12.38
N SER A 282 -27.09 6.16 -13.26
CA SER A 282 -27.80 6.32 -14.53
C SER A 282 -29.31 6.55 -14.37
N ALA A 283 -29.88 6.17 -13.23
CA ALA A 283 -31.33 6.22 -12.98
C ALA A 283 -31.73 7.29 -11.96
N MET A 284 -30.84 7.65 -11.01
CA MET A 284 -31.16 8.54 -9.89
C MET A 284 -30.07 9.62 -9.78
N ALA A 285 -30.34 10.80 -10.31
CA ALA A 285 -29.38 11.89 -10.44
C ALA A 285 -28.80 12.40 -9.10
N TYR A 286 -29.56 12.28 -7.99
CA TYR A 286 -29.13 12.72 -6.67
C TYR A 286 -28.17 11.71 -5.97
N LYS A 287 -28.05 10.48 -6.50
CA LYS A 287 -27.36 9.39 -5.83
C LYS A 287 -25.84 9.52 -6.03
N ARG A 288 -25.13 9.64 -4.94
CA ARG A 288 -23.66 9.66 -4.90
C ARG A 288 -23.16 8.32 -4.33
N ASN A 289 -22.67 7.47 -5.21
CA ASN A 289 -22.12 6.17 -4.81
C ASN A 289 -20.65 6.31 -4.42
N PRO A 290 -20.17 5.61 -3.38
CA PRO A 290 -18.76 5.59 -2.99
C PRO A 290 -17.94 4.67 -3.93
N MET A 291 -17.93 4.98 -5.24
CA MET A 291 -17.40 4.10 -6.28
C MET A 291 -15.88 3.90 -6.18
N ARG A 292 -15.15 4.92 -5.70
CA ARG A 292 -13.69 4.84 -5.51
C ARG A 292 -13.38 3.91 -4.33
N CYS A 293 -14.08 4.09 -3.21
CA CYS A 293 -13.95 3.21 -2.06
C CYS A 293 -14.37 1.77 -2.35
N GLU A 294 -15.45 1.56 -3.15
CA GLU A 294 -15.86 0.23 -3.61
C GLU A 294 -14.77 -0.43 -4.47
N ARG A 295 -14.12 0.34 -5.35
CA ARG A 295 -13.02 -0.12 -6.20
C ARG A 295 -11.78 -0.45 -5.38
N ILE A 296 -11.40 0.38 -4.41
CA ILE A 296 -10.32 0.08 -3.45
C ILE A 296 -10.59 -1.27 -2.78
N CYS A 297 -11.80 -1.46 -2.24
CA CYS A 297 -12.18 -2.71 -1.58
C CYS A 297 -12.12 -3.93 -2.52
N SER A 298 -12.51 -3.78 -3.79
CA SER A 298 -12.50 -4.90 -4.74
C SER A 298 -11.09 -5.27 -5.18
N LEU A 299 -10.24 -4.28 -5.48
CA LEU A 299 -8.83 -4.50 -5.84
C LEU A 299 -8.03 -5.06 -4.65
N ALA A 300 -8.30 -4.58 -3.44
CA ALA A 300 -7.65 -5.11 -2.24
C ALA A 300 -7.93 -6.60 -2.03
N ARG A 301 -9.17 -7.08 -2.28
CA ARG A 301 -9.46 -8.53 -2.22
C ARG A 301 -8.69 -9.32 -3.27
N TYR A 302 -8.54 -8.76 -4.48
CA TYR A 302 -7.72 -9.40 -5.52
C TYR A 302 -6.28 -9.54 -5.06
N LEU A 303 -5.65 -8.47 -4.57
CA LEU A 303 -4.26 -8.47 -4.12
C LEU A 303 -4.04 -9.40 -2.91
N MET A 304 -4.95 -9.42 -1.94
CA MET A 304 -4.86 -10.35 -0.80
C MET A 304 -4.92 -11.82 -1.25
N ALA A 305 -5.73 -12.14 -2.26
CA ALA A 305 -5.79 -13.48 -2.83
C ALA A 305 -4.55 -13.81 -3.66
N ASP A 306 -4.06 -12.86 -4.48
CA ASP A 306 -2.85 -13.03 -5.28
C ASP A 306 -1.61 -13.30 -4.42
N ALA A 307 -1.51 -12.66 -3.27
CA ALA A 307 -0.38 -12.82 -2.33
C ALA A 307 -0.19 -14.26 -1.83
N LEU A 308 -1.21 -15.12 -1.90
CA LEU A 308 -1.10 -16.53 -1.53
C LEU A 308 -0.25 -17.35 -2.50
N ASN A 309 -0.05 -16.89 -3.73
CA ASN A 309 0.78 -17.58 -4.72
C ASN A 309 2.24 -17.67 -4.28
N ALA A 310 2.82 -16.59 -3.79
CA ALA A 310 4.24 -16.52 -3.48
C ALA A 310 4.70 -17.49 -2.38
N PRO A 311 4.02 -17.64 -1.22
CA PRO A 311 4.39 -18.65 -0.23
C PRO A 311 4.23 -20.07 -0.74
N MET A 312 3.23 -20.36 -1.59
CA MET A 312 3.06 -21.68 -2.23
C MET A 312 4.23 -21.96 -3.16
N THR A 313 4.59 -21.01 -4.03
CA THR A 313 5.74 -21.13 -4.94
C THR A 313 7.05 -21.27 -4.19
N ALA A 314 7.26 -20.50 -3.11
CA ALA A 314 8.45 -20.59 -2.28
C ALA A 314 8.59 -21.98 -1.61
N SER A 315 7.46 -22.59 -1.24
CA SER A 315 7.43 -23.92 -0.62
C SER A 315 7.67 -25.07 -1.61
N ALA A 316 7.41 -24.85 -2.90
CA ALA A 316 7.55 -25.85 -3.97
C ALA A 316 8.94 -25.81 -4.64
N GLN A 317 9.91 -25.07 -4.11
CA GLN A 317 11.26 -25.04 -4.67
C GLN A 317 12.03 -26.34 -4.33
N TRP A 318 12.64 -26.95 -5.35
CA TRP A 318 13.37 -28.21 -5.23
C TRP A 318 14.87 -28.00 -5.45
N LEU A 319 15.65 -28.48 -4.51
CA LEU A 319 17.12 -28.52 -4.58
C LEU A 319 17.68 -27.14 -5.02
N GLU A 320 18.59 -27.09 -5.99
CA GLU A 320 19.26 -25.86 -6.44
C GLU A 320 18.43 -25.08 -7.47
N ARG A 321 17.48 -25.73 -8.15
CA ARG A 321 16.62 -25.10 -9.16
C ARG A 321 15.43 -25.97 -9.55
N THR A 322 14.26 -25.35 -9.63
CA THR A 322 13.10 -25.84 -10.38
C THR A 322 12.53 -24.72 -11.26
N LEU A 323 11.87 -25.04 -12.38
CA LEU A 323 11.23 -24.06 -13.25
C LEU A 323 9.75 -23.85 -12.86
N ASP A 324 9.24 -24.55 -11.85
CA ASP A 324 7.86 -24.48 -11.39
C ASP A 324 7.43 -23.08 -10.97
N ASP A 325 8.36 -22.28 -10.48
CA ASP A 325 8.14 -20.88 -10.08
C ASP A 325 7.86 -19.93 -11.26
N SER A 326 8.41 -20.20 -12.45
CA SER A 326 8.58 -19.21 -13.51
C SER A 326 7.26 -18.64 -14.02
N ALA A 327 6.31 -19.49 -14.44
CA ALA A 327 5.04 -19.02 -14.99
C ALA A 327 4.18 -18.30 -13.96
N ASN A 328 4.12 -18.82 -12.73
CA ASN A 328 3.37 -18.21 -11.65
C ASN A 328 3.92 -16.80 -11.33
N ARG A 329 5.22 -16.67 -11.09
CA ARG A 329 5.87 -15.41 -10.73
C ARG A 329 5.75 -14.33 -11.81
N ARG A 330 5.80 -14.72 -13.08
CA ARG A 330 5.65 -13.79 -14.22
C ARG A 330 4.27 -13.12 -14.27
N ILE A 331 3.27 -13.69 -13.61
CA ILE A 331 1.91 -13.15 -13.47
C ILE A 331 1.78 -12.43 -12.12
N THR A 332 1.96 -13.15 -11.03
CA THR A 332 1.61 -12.71 -9.68
C THR A 332 2.43 -11.51 -9.22
N MET A 333 3.73 -11.50 -9.47
CA MET A 333 4.58 -10.41 -9.01
C MET A 333 4.23 -9.07 -9.69
N PRO A 334 4.24 -8.95 -11.04
CA PRO A 334 3.87 -7.69 -11.68
C PRO A 334 2.44 -7.27 -11.34
N GLU A 335 1.47 -8.18 -11.37
CA GLU A 335 0.07 -7.84 -11.08
C GLU A 335 -0.13 -7.42 -9.62
N GLY A 336 0.60 -8.00 -8.67
CA GLY A 336 0.62 -7.56 -7.28
C GLY A 336 1.07 -6.10 -7.13
N PHE A 337 2.15 -5.70 -7.82
CA PHE A 337 2.64 -4.32 -7.84
C PHE A 337 1.66 -3.36 -8.53
N LEU A 338 1.14 -3.73 -9.70
CA LEU A 338 0.16 -2.94 -10.45
C LEU A 338 -1.12 -2.71 -9.64
N CYS A 339 -1.56 -3.74 -8.92
CA CYS A 339 -2.76 -3.67 -8.08
C CYS A 339 -2.53 -2.80 -6.84
N ALA A 340 -1.37 -2.92 -6.16
CA ALA A 340 -1.01 -2.07 -5.04
C ALA A 340 -0.93 -0.58 -5.45
N ASP A 341 -0.31 -0.30 -6.59
CA ASP A 341 -0.25 1.04 -7.19
C ASP A 341 -1.65 1.61 -7.44
N ALA A 342 -2.52 0.85 -8.08
CA ALA A 342 -3.91 1.24 -8.35
C ALA A 342 -4.68 1.56 -7.06
N ILE A 343 -4.54 0.73 -6.02
CA ILE A 343 -5.17 0.93 -4.71
C ILE A 343 -4.66 2.22 -4.06
N LEU A 344 -3.36 2.46 -4.07
CA LEU A 344 -2.76 3.65 -3.45
C LEU A 344 -3.14 4.94 -4.18
N ARG A 345 -3.19 4.93 -5.52
CA ARG A 345 -3.66 6.08 -6.32
C ARG A 345 -5.12 6.42 -6.00
N LEU A 346 -6.00 5.43 -5.96
CA LEU A 346 -7.38 5.62 -5.54
C LEU A 346 -7.48 6.16 -4.11
N SER A 347 -6.68 5.61 -3.19
CA SER A 347 -6.66 6.04 -1.78
C SER A 347 -6.16 7.48 -1.64
N GLN A 348 -5.17 7.92 -2.44
CA GLN A 348 -4.72 9.31 -2.48
C GLN A 348 -5.84 10.25 -2.93
N ASN A 349 -6.52 9.89 -4.02
CA ASN A 349 -7.64 10.70 -4.52
C ASN A 349 -8.76 10.82 -3.48
N VAL A 350 -9.15 9.70 -2.86
CA VAL A 350 -10.17 9.70 -1.80
C VAL A 350 -9.74 10.56 -0.62
N THR A 351 -8.53 10.35 -0.09
CA THR A 351 -8.05 11.04 1.12
C THR A 351 -7.79 12.53 0.91
N ASN A 352 -7.39 12.94 -0.31
CA ASN A 352 -7.19 14.35 -0.66
C ASN A 352 -8.53 15.11 -0.76
N GLY A 353 -9.63 14.43 -1.09
CA GLY A 353 -10.93 15.03 -1.35
C GLY A 353 -12.04 14.66 -0.35
N LEU A 354 -11.71 14.06 0.80
CA LEU A 354 -12.70 13.71 1.82
C LEU A 354 -13.52 14.95 2.24
N HIS A 355 -14.83 14.83 2.15
CA HIS A 355 -15.78 15.87 2.54
C HIS A 355 -16.55 15.46 3.80
N VAL A 356 -16.59 16.36 4.80
CA VAL A 356 -17.37 16.18 6.04
C VAL A 356 -18.63 17.02 5.96
N ASN A 357 -19.79 16.37 6.09
CA ASN A 357 -21.08 17.03 6.19
C ASN A 357 -21.34 17.46 7.66
N GLU A 358 -20.69 18.57 8.07
CA GLU A 358 -20.63 19.02 9.47
C GLU A 358 -21.99 19.09 10.14
N LYS A 359 -23.03 19.59 9.44
CA LYS A 359 -24.39 19.69 9.99
C LYS A 359 -25.06 18.33 10.22
N ILE A 360 -24.72 17.33 9.41
CA ILE A 360 -25.21 15.96 9.61
C ILE A 360 -24.52 15.33 10.82
N VAL A 361 -23.21 15.51 10.93
CA VAL A 361 -22.43 15.06 12.08
C VAL A 361 -22.92 15.69 13.35
N GLU A 362 -23.13 17.02 13.38
CA GLU A 362 -23.69 17.73 14.52
C GLU A 362 -25.08 17.20 14.91
N LYS A 363 -25.97 17.01 13.94
CA LYS A 363 -27.31 16.44 14.18
C LYS A 363 -27.23 15.07 14.84
N THR A 364 -26.38 14.18 14.31
CA THR A 364 -26.20 12.84 14.86
C THR A 364 -25.63 12.88 16.28
N VAL A 365 -24.67 13.76 16.54
CA VAL A 365 -24.14 13.96 17.90
C VAL A 365 -25.24 14.41 18.87
N ARG A 366 -26.03 15.44 18.50
CA ARG A 366 -27.11 15.97 19.36
C ARG A 366 -28.19 14.94 19.65
N GLU A 367 -28.46 14.03 18.72
CA GLU A 367 -29.46 12.97 18.91
C GLU A 367 -29.04 11.99 20.01
N TYR A 368 -27.78 11.64 20.12
CA TYR A 368 -27.29 10.66 21.09
C TYR A 368 -26.64 11.27 22.33
N LEU A 369 -26.33 12.56 22.32
CA LEU A 369 -25.67 13.23 23.44
C LEU A 369 -26.44 13.16 24.77
N PRO A 370 -27.79 13.27 24.83
CA PRO A 370 -28.53 13.08 26.06
C PRO A 370 -28.28 11.72 26.74
N PHE A 371 -28.17 10.64 25.94
CA PHE A 371 -27.85 9.30 26.46
C PHE A 371 -26.41 9.20 26.95
N ILE A 372 -25.46 9.81 26.21
CA ILE A 372 -24.05 9.82 26.54
C ILE A 372 -23.77 10.61 27.82
N ALA A 373 -24.51 11.71 28.01
CA ALA A 373 -24.37 12.62 29.14
C ALA A 373 -25.05 12.14 30.44
N THR A 374 -25.78 11.04 30.42
CA THR A 374 -26.54 10.57 31.59
C THR A 374 -25.70 10.42 32.84
N GLU A 375 -24.44 9.96 32.73
CA GLU A 375 -23.55 9.89 33.89
C GLU A 375 -23.21 11.27 34.44
N ASN A 376 -22.96 12.25 33.61
CA ASN A 376 -22.65 13.62 34.02
C ASN A 376 -23.87 14.30 34.64
N LEU A 377 -25.06 14.09 34.05
CA LEU A 377 -26.33 14.57 34.61
C LEU A 377 -26.59 13.97 35.99
N MET A 378 -26.35 12.67 36.14
CA MET A 378 -26.47 12.01 37.44
C MET A 378 -25.50 12.59 38.48
N LEU A 379 -24.23 12.81 38.10
CA LEU A 379 -23.21 13.40 38.99
C LEU A 379 -23.61 14.84 39.41
N GLU A 380 -24.17 15.62 38.48
CA GLU A 380 -24.65 16.96 38.75
C GLU A 380 -25.84 16.97 39.72
N GLY A 381 -26.77 16.02 39.56
CA GLY A 381 -27.87 15.80 40.49
C GLY A 381 -27.36 15.40 41.89
N VAL A 382 -26.36 14.56 41.99
CA VAL A 382 -25.70 14.21 43.26
C VAL A 382 -25.07 15.44 43.94
N LYS A 383 -24.39 16.31 43.21
CA LYS A 383 -23.84 17.55 43.76
C LYS A 383 -24.92 18.48 44.33
N ARG A 384 -26.15 18.39 43.83
CA ARG A 384 -27.31 19.13 44.30
C ARG A 384 -28.07 18.44 45.45
N GLY A 385 -27.53 17.32 45.96
CA GLY A 385 -28.08 16.58 47.10
C GLY A 385 -28.92 15.37 46.76
N GLY A 386 -29.05 15.00 45.48
CA GLY A 386 -29.74 13.78 45.05
C GLY A 386 -29.02 12.49 45.45
N ASN A 387 -29.79 11.42 45.65
CA ASN A 387 -29.25 10.11 45.97
C ASN A 387 -28.80 9.40 44.69
N ARG A 388 -27.52 9.02 44.61
CA ARG A 388 -26.95 8.39 43.44
C ARG A 388 -27.68 7.15 42.95
N GLN A 389 -28.17 6.30 43.85
CA GLN A 389 -28.85 5.06 43.49
C GLN A 389 -30.24 5.34 42.88
N GLU A 390 -30.96 6.29 43.46
CA GLU A 390 -32.28 6.74 42.96
C GLU A 390 -32.13 7.42 41.60
N LEU A 391 -31.15 8.32 41.44
CA LEU A 391 -30.86 8.99 40.16
C LEU A 391 -30.45 7.98 39.07
N HIS A 392 -29.66 6.96 39.42
CA HIS A 392 -29.32 5.90 38.49
C HIS A 392 -30.53 5.12 37.99
N GLU A 393 -31.45 4.78 38.88
CA GLU A 393 -32.67 4.06 38.49
C GLU A 393 -33.59 4.93 37.62
N ILE A 394 -33.74 6.21 37.94
CA ILE A 394 -34.47 7.17 37.12
C ILE A 394 -33.86 7.25 35.73
N VAL A 395 -32.53 7.45 35.63
CA VAL A 395 -31.82 7.47 34.34
C VAL A 395 -32.09 6.20 33.54
N ARG A 396 -31.99 5.04 34.19
CA ARG A 396 -32.23 3.75 33.52
C ARG A 396 -33.67 3.67 32.95
N ILE A 397 -34.69 4.01 33.74
CA ILE A 397 -36.10 3.97 33.31
C ILE A 397 -36.36 4.96 32.16
N CYS A 398 -35.94 6.22 32.31
CA CYS A 398 -36.15 7.25 31.28
C CYS A 398 -35.42 6.90 29.98
N SER A 399 -34.16 6.40 30.06
CA SER A 399 -33.40 5.98 28.89
C SER A 399 -34.03 4.80 28.15
N MET A 400 -34.56 3.80 28.88
CA MET A 400 -35.28 2.67 28.27
C MET A 400 -36.57 3.12 27.60
N ASN A 401 -37.34 4.02 28.22
CA ASN A 401 -38.55 4.58 27.66
C ASN A 401 -38.27 5.42 26.40
N ALA A 402 -37.24 6.30 26.43
CA ALA A 402 -36.83 7.09 25.30
C ALA A 402 -36.40 6.20 24.13
N THR A 403 -35.60 5.14 24.40
CA THR A 403 -35.18 4.17 23.38
C THR A 403 -36.36 3.39 22.79
N ALA A 404 -37.36 3.03 23.59
CA ALA A 404 -38.57 2.36 23.10
C ALA A 404 -39.38 3.28 22.17
N LYS A 405 -39.62 4.54 22.57
CA LYS A 405 -40.26 5.55 21.72
C LYS A 405 -39.50 5.77 20.41
N MET A 406 -38.17 5.92 20.49
CA MET A 406 -37.30 6.06 19.31
C MET A 406 -37.52 4.90 18.33
N LYS A 407 -37.52 3.66 18.78
CA LYS A 407 -37.76 2.46 17.96
C LYS A 407 -39.14 2.38 17.35
N ASN A 408 -40.11 2.96 18.01
CA ASN A 408 -41.50 3.03 17.52
C ASN A 408 -41.71 4.21 16.55
N GLY A 409 -40.70 5.07 16.34
CA GLY A 409 -40.83 6.29 15.53
C GLY A 409 -41.64 7.39 16.22
N GLU A 410 -41.80 7.31 17.55
CA GLU A 410 -42.51 8.29 18.36
C GLU A 410 -41.59 9.44 18.77
N GLN A 411 -42.17 10.58 19.13
CA GLN A 411 -41.43 11.69 19.71
C GLN A 411 -40.92 11.33 21.10
N TRP A 412 -39.67 11.68 21.38
CA TRP A 412 -39.06 11.45 22.69
C TRP A 412 -38.17 12.64 23.07
N ASP A 413 -38.08 12.89 24.39
CA ASP A 413 -37.21 13.91 24.96
C ASP A 413 -36.70 13.41 26.31
N LEU A 414 -35.49 12.84 26.33
CA LEU A 414 -34.90 12.28 27.54
C LEU A 414 -34.66 13.35 28.62
N LEU A 415 -34.29 14.58 28.21
CA LEU A 415 -34.01 15.65 29.16
C LEU A 415 -35.29 16.15 29.83
N ALA A 416 -36.37 16.30 29.07
CA ALA A 416 -37.67 16.65 29.62
C ALA A 416 -38.14 15.56 30.59
N ASP A 417 -37.99 14.28 30.22
CA ASP A 417 -38.37 13.16 31.10
C ASP A 417 -37.52 13.20 32.39
N LEU A 418 -36.18 13.36 32.33
CA LEU A 418 -35.30 13.43 33.49
C LEU A 418 -35.59 14.66 34.37
N SER A 419 -35.80 15.84 33.78
CA SER A 419 -36.08 17.08 34.52
C SER A 419 -37.42 17.10 35.23
N SER A 420 -38.36 16.22 34.82
CA SER A 420 -39.64 16.04 35.52
C SER A 420 -39.48 15.35 36.87
N HIS A 421 -38.33 14.76 37.18
CA HIS A 421 -38.03 14.11 38.44
C HIS A 421 -37.34 15.09 39.39
N PRO A 422 -37.99 15.51 40.50
CA PRO A 422 -37.46 16.51 41.44
C PRO A 422 -36.17 16.08 42.12
N GLU A 423 -35.87 14.78 42.14
CA GLU A 423 -34.66 14.19 42.71
C GLU A 423 -33.37 14.68 42.01
N PHE A 424 -33.43 15.12 40.75
CA PHE A 424 -32.33 15.73 40.07
C PHE A 424 -31.99 17.14 40.50
N GLY A 425 -32.98 17.88 40.99
CA GLY A 425 -32.84 19.30 41.37
C GLY A 425 -32.39 20.18 40.24
N MET A 426 -32.69 19.82 38.98
CA MET A 426 -32.29 20.50 37.75
C MET A 426 -33.49 20.76 36.85
N THR A 427 -33.53 21.95 36.27
CA THR A 427 -34.47 22.29 35.19
C THR A 427 -33.97 21.73 33.85
N ASN A 428 -34.85 21.62 32.87
CA ASN A 428 -34.48 21.19 31.52
C ASN A 428 -33.35 22.06 30.92
N ALA A 429 -33.45 23.39 31.10
CA ALA A 429 -32.42 24.32 30.61
C ALA A 429 -31.04 24.11 31.26
N GLU A 430 -31.01 23.77 32.58
CA GLU A 430 -29.75 23.41 33.24
C GLU A 430 -29.18 22.08 32.78
N MET A 431 -30.04 21.09 32.46
CA MET A 431 -29.63 19.83 31.87
C MET A 431 -29.09 20.05 30.46
N GLU A 432 -29.73 20.86 29.62
CA GLU A 432 -29.24 21.23 28.29
C GLU A 432 -27.86 21.92 28.35
N ALA A 433 -27.59 22.74 29.35
CA ALA A 433 -26.29 23.41 29.52
C ALA A 433 -25.14 22.44 29.81
N VAL A 434 -25.43 21.22 30.30
CA VAL A 434 -24.44 20.18 30.51
C VAL A 434 -24.04 19.49 29.13
N LEU A 435 -24.88 19.62 28.11
CA LEU A 435 -24.76 18.91 26.85
C LEU A 435 -23.86 19.69 25.82
N GLU A 436 -22.69 20.12 26.24
CA GLU A 436 -21.71 20.68 25.32
C GLU A 436 -20.85 19.55 24.68
N PRO A 437 -20.98 19.27 23.39
CA PRO A 437 -20.31 18.10 22.78
C PRO A 437 -18.81 18.04 23.00
N THR A 438 -18.14 19.19 23.05
CA THR A 438 -16.68 19.27 23.25
C THR A 438 -16.23 18.80 24.63
N ALA A 439 -17.11 18.75 25.61
CA ALA A 439 -16.83 18.21 26.93
C ALA A 439 -16.76 16.66 26.96
N TYR A 440 -17.24 15.99 25.91
CA TYR A 440 -17.35 14.53 25.84
C TYR A 440 -16.39 13.84 24.88
N ILE A 441 -15.47 14.58 24.27
CA ILE A 441 -14.47 14.04 23.32
C ILE A 441 -13.17 13.57 23.99
N GLY A 442 -13.08 13.70 25.32
CA GLY A 442 -11.91 13.29 26.09
C GLY A 442 -10.63 13.99 25.59
N ARG A 443 -9.57 13.23 25.43
CA ARG A 443 -8.25 13.72 24.96
C ARG A 443 -8.05 13.60 23.46
N CYS A 444 -9.10 13.56 22.66
CA CYS A 444 -8.95 13.39 21.21
C CYS A 444 -8.04 14.44 20.55
N PRO A 445 -8.18 15.76 20.82
CA PRO A 445 -7.31 16.76 20.21
C PRO A 445 -5.83 16.55 20.55
N GLU A 446 -5.49 16.32 21.81
CA GLU A 446 -4.11 16.11 22.27
C GLU A 446 -3.53 14.80 21.74
N GLN A 447 -4.36 13.76 21.57
CA GLN A 447 -3.92 12.50 20.96
C GLN A 447 -3.59 12.70 19.49
N VAL A 448 -4.40 13.46 18.74
CA VAL A 448 -4.12 13.79 17.35
C VAL A 448 -2.84 14.61 17.23
N ASP A 449 -2.68 15.68 18.04
CA ASP A 449 -1.49 16.52 18.01
C ASP A 449 -0.22 15.72 18.32
N SER A 450 -0.26 14.88 19.36
CA SER A 450 0.87 14.03 19.74
C SER A 450 1.21 13.00 18.66
N PHE A 451 0.19 12.43 18.00
CA PHE A 451 0.36 11.47 16.91
C PHE A 451 1.00 12.13 15.68
N LEU A 452 0.48 13.27 15.26
CA LEU A 452 1.00 14.02 14.11
C LEU A 452 2.42 14.53 14.33
N ALA A 453 2.75 14.94 15.54
CA ALA A 453 4.11 15.36 15.89
C ALA A 453 5.15 14.25 15.67
N ARG A 454 4.80 12.99 15.94
CA ARG A 454 5.71 11.83 15.75
C ARG A 454 6.03 11.54 14.29
N ILE A 455 5.09 11.78 13.38
CA ILE A 455 5.23 11.42 11.96
C ILE A 455 5.62 12.59 11.07
N ARG A 456 5.66 13.83 11.62
CA ARG A 456 5.91 15.05 10.83
C ARG A 456 7.17 14.96 9.99
N HIS A 457 8.25 14.37 10.51
CA HIS A 457 9.51 14.21 9.80
C HIS A 457 9.43 13.24 8.60
N GLN A 458 8.47 12.31 8.61
CA GLN A 458 8.30 11.34 7.51
C GLN A 458 7.53 11.93 6.33
N ILE A 459 6.71 12.96 6.57
CA ILE A 459 5.81 13.54 5.57
C ILE A 459 6.18 14.98 5.19
N SER A 460 7.21 15.61 5.82
CA SER A 460 7.59 17.00 5.58
C SER A 460 7.95 17.32 4.13
N ASP A 461 8.58 16.37 3.43
CA ASP A 461 9.08 16.54 2.07
C ASP A 461 8.14 15.94 1.00
N ILE A 462 6.95 15.51 1.42
CA ILE A 462 5.97 14.91 0.52
C ILE A 462 5.21 15.99 -0.23
N THR A 463 5.47 16.10 -1.52
CA THR A 463 4.68 16.94 -2.42
C THR A 463 3.35 16.27 -2.68
N LYS A 464 2.26 16.96 -2.35
CA LYS A 464 0.90 16.54 -2.73
C LYS A 464 0.81 16.57 -4.25
N SER A 465 0.40 15.49 -4.85
CA SER A 465 0.03 15.47 -6.26
C SER A 465 -1.49 15.50 -6.37
N ASP A 466 -2.02 16.40 -7.20
CA ASP A 466 -3.37 16.23 -7.73
C ASP A 466 -3.32 14.95 -8.59
N THR A 467 -3.71 13.84 -7.99
CA THR A 467 -3.93 12.61 -8.74
C THR A 467 -5.28 12.72 -9.43
N GLU A 468 -5.32 13.34 -10.61
CA GLU A 468 -6.40 13.07 -11.55
C GLU A 468 -6.36 11.57 -11.86
N ILE A 469 -7.45 10.91 -11.57
CA ILE A 469 -7.63 9.51 -11.92
C ILE A 469 -8.62 9.52 -13.09
N ASP A 470 -8.14 9.20 -14.27
CA ASP A 470 -8.99 8.84 -15.40
C ASP A 470 -9.68 7.52 -15.07
N LEU A 471 -10.96 7.60 -14.68
CA LEU A 471 -11.78 6.45 -14.27
C LEU A 471 -12.66 5.97 -15.42
#